data_d49e7db262731ba864d457a9f877167d
#
_entry.id   d49e7db262731ba864d457a9f877167d
#
_cell.length_a   1.000
_cell.length_b   1.000
_cell.length_c   1.000
_cell.angle_alpha   90.00
_cell.angle_beta   90.00
_cell.angle_gamma   90.00
#
_symmetry.space_group_name_H-M   'P 1'
#
loop_
_entity.id
_entity.type
_entity.pdbx_description
1 polymer ?
#
loop_
_entity_poly.entity_id
_entity_poly.type
_entity_poly.pdbx_seq_one_letter_code
_entity_poly.pdbx_strand_id
1 'polypeptide(L)'
;LDSDGVFVLDETDASVTWKAMEALLKTGKTSAIGVSNFNIRRLQSLLSNCEVVPAVNQVEAHPYLQQPELVDFCKKKGIQLAAYSPLGNNQTGEPRTVDDPKVHDIAKQLGKDPGQVLASWGVQRGTVVLPKSVTESRIASNFQDFLLPLESMTELNALERHKRFNFPARWGFDIFDEIGVESAKRIAKESGEENKRIFTV
;
A
#
# COMPACT_ATOMS: atom_id res chain seq x y z
N LEU A 1 -1.77 -16.42 -18.46
CA LEU A 1 -3.06 -16.99 -18.06
C LEU A 1 -3.16 -18.42 -18.51
N ASP A 2 -3.88 -19.25 -17.76
CA ASP A 2 -4.30 -20.57 -18.22
C ASP A 2 -5.51 -20.50 -19.19
N SER A 3 -6.05 -21.65 -19.61
CA SER A 3 -7.21 -21.73 -20.50
C SER A 3 -8.48 -21.07 -19.93
N ASP A 4 -8.60 -21.01 -18.61
CA ASP A 4 -9.74 -20.43 -17.91
C ASP A 4 -9.56 -18.92 -17.62
N GLY A 5 -8.44 -18.34 -18.02
CA GLY A 5 -8.10 -16.93 -17.76
C GLY A 5 -7.60 -16.66 -16.34
N VAL A 6 -7.17 -17.69 -15.64
CA VAL A 6 -6.56 -17.57 -14.31
C VAL A 6 -5.06 -17.38 -14.46
N PHE A 7 -4.47 -16.52 -13.62
CA PHE A 7 -3.02 -16.32 -13.62
C PHE A 7 -2.29 -17.57 -13.17
N VAL A 8 -1.31 -17.99 -13.96
CA VAL A 8 -0.36 -19.05 -13.57
C VAL A 8 0.66 -18.41 -12.64
N LEU A 9 0.70 -18.88 -11.40
CA LEU A 9 1.59 -18.37 -10.37
C LEU A 9 2.87 -19.21 -10.31
N ASP A 10 3.99 -18.54 -10.05
CA ASP A 10 5.26 -19.18 -9.70
C ASP A 10 5.32 -19.39 -8.18
N GLU A 11 5.81 -20.52 -7.74
CA GLU A 11 6.01 -20.87 -6.33
C GLU A 11 7.39 -20.46 -5.79
N THR A 12 8.13 -19.62 -6.54
CA THR A 12 9.45 -19.15 -6.13
C THR A 12 9.37 -18.41 -4.80
N ASP A 13 10.14 -18.88 -3.82
CA ASP A 13 10.22 -18.22 -2.51
C ASP A 13 10.83 -16.81 -2.64
N ALA A 14 10.24 -15.84 -1.93
CA ALA A 14 10.67 -14.46 -1.98
C ALA A 14 12.15 -14.25 -1.58
N SER A 15 12.72 -15.15 -0.77
CA SER A 15 14.15 -15.10 -0.39
C SER A 15 15.09 -15.34 -1.58
N VAL A 16 14.67 -16.13 -2.57
CA VAL A 16 15.45 -16.35 -3.81
C VAL A 16 15.53 -15.06 -4.61
N THR A 17 14.39 -14.39 -4.82
CA THR A 17 14.33 -13.08 -5.47
C THR A 17 15.12 -12.04 -4.67
N TRP A 18 15.02 -12.07 -3.33
CA TRP A 18 15.73 -11.14 -2.49
C TRP A 18 17.23 -11.23 -2.59
N LYS A 19 17.80 -12.44 -2.64
CA LYS A 19 19.24 -12.64 -2.88
C LYS A 19 19.72 -12.03 -4.19
N ALA A 20 18.89 -12.11 -5.24
CA ALA A 20 19.20 -11.44 -6.51
C ALA A 20 19.15 -9.90 -6.36
N MET A 21 18.21 -9.37 -5.58
CA MET A 21 18.13 -7.94 -5.24
C MET A 21 19.36 -7.49 -4.43
N GLU A 22 19.80 -8.25 -3.44
CA GLU A 22 21.01 -7.97 -2.66
C GLU A 22 22.26 -7.87 -3.55
N ALA A 23 22.36 -8.71 -4.57
CA ALA A 23 23.46 -8.66 -5.52
C ALA A 23 23.51 -7.32 -6.31
N LEU A 24 22.38 -6.65 -6.51
CA LEU A 24 22.34 -5.36 -7.20
C LEU A 24 23.05 -4.24 -6.41
N LEU A 25 23.06 -4.30 -5.08
CA LEU A 25 23.79 -3.34 -4.25
C LEU A 25 25.29 -3.33 -4.58
N LYS A 26 25.85 -4.52 -4.87
CA LYS A 26 27.27 -4.67 -5.23
C LYS A 26 27.64 -4.05 -6.56
N THR A 27 26.64 -3.77 -7.41
CA THR A 27 26.86 -3.11 -8.72
C THR A 27 27.01 -1.61 -8.63
N GLY A 28 26.66 -1.00 -7.50
CA GLY A 28 26.61 0.46 -7.31
C GLY A 28 25.49 1.17 -8.09
N LYS A 29 24.62 0.44 -8.80
CA LYS A 29 23.48 1.01 -9.56
C LYS A 29 22.30 1.39 -8.68
N THR A 30 22.22 0.82 -7.49
CA THR A 30 21.26 1.18 -6.46
C THR A 30 21.94 1.24 -5.11
N SER A 31 21.48 2.15 -4.23
CA SER A 31 22.01 2.32 -2.87
C SER A 31 21.13 1.65 -1.82
N ALA A 32 19.89 1.30 -2.16
CA ALA A 32 18.95 0.64 -1.26
C ALA A 32 17.98 -0.24 -2.04
N ILE A 33 17.48 -1.29 -1.39
CA ILE A 33 16.48 -2.20 -1.91
C ILE A 33 15.33 -2.34 -0.92
N GLY A 34 14.14 -2.63 -1.41
CA GLY A 34 12.93 -2.75 -0.58
C GLY A 34 11.94 -3.74 -1.15
N VAL A 35 10.86 -3.92 -0.41
CA VAL A 35 9.76 -4.80 -0.77
C VAL A 35 8.45 -4.00 -0.89
N SER A 36 7.43 -4.63 -1.48
CA SER A 36 6.10 -4.04 -1.58
C SER A 36 5.04 -5.08 -1.25
N ASN A 37 4.00 -4.66 -0.51
CA ASN A 37 2.87 -5.49 -0.11
C ASN A 37 3.25 -6.71 0.76
N PHE A 38 4.30 -6.59 1.57
CA PHE A 38 4.66 -7.61 2.54
C PHE A 38 3.90 -7.36 3.85
N ASN A 39 3.12 -8.35 4.28
CA ASN A 39 2.58 -8.38 5.63
C ASN A 39 3.64 -8.85 6.65
N ILE A 40 3.30 -8.85 7.95
CA ILE A 40 4.25 -9.21 9.02
C ILE A 40 4.80 -10.63 8.82
N ARG A 41 3.96 -11.61 8.47
CA ARG A 41 4.38 -12.99 8.25
C ARG A 41 5.43 -13.12 7.13
N ARG A 42 5.20 -12.43 6.01
CA ARG A 42 6.12 -12.41 4.86
C ARG A 42 7.43 -11.70 5.20
N LEU A 43 7.36 -10.59 5.95
CA LEU A 43 8.56 -9.90 6.44
C LEU A 43 9.37 -10.79 7.38
N GLN A 44 8.72 -11.50 8.30
CA GLN A 44 9.39 -12.43 9.21
C GLN A 44 10.12 -13.54 8.45
N SER A 45 9.44 -14.16 7.45
CA SER A 45 10.05 -15.17 6.60
C SER A 45 11.27 -14.64 5.85
N LEU A 46 11.15 -13.45 5.24
CA LEU A 46 12.26 -12.83 4.51
C LEU A 46 13.42 -12.51 5.43
N LEU A 47 13.15 -11.88 6.57
CA LEU A 47 14.17 -11.47 7.55
C LEU A 47 14.94 -12.65 8.17
N SER A 48 14.37 -13.84 8.16
CA SER A 48 15.06 -15.05 8.63
C SER A 48 16.11 -15.55 7.64
N ASN A 49 16.09 -15.09 6.39
CA ASN A 49 16.92 -15.62 5.29
C ASN A 49 17.68 -14.53 4.50
N CYS A 50 17.59 -13.25 4.89
CA CYS A 50 18.23 -12.14 4.20
C CYS A 50 19.55 -11.72 4.87
N GLU A 51 20.50 -11.25 4.07
CA GLU A 51 21.74 -10.59 4.55
C GLU A 51 21.50 -9.09 4.74
N VAL A 52 20.64 -8.49 3.90
CA VAL A 52 20.31 -7.07 3.92
C VAL A 52 18.84 -6.89 4.28
N VAL A 53 18.56 -6.17 5.35
CA VAL A 53 17.19 -5.80 5.73
C VAL A 53 16.59 -4.89 4.67
N PRO A 54 15.34 -5.10 4.23
CA PRO A 54 14.66 -4.17 3.33
C PRO A 54 14.66 -2.75 3.88
N ALA A 55 15.11 -1.77 3.10
CA ALA A 55 15.07 -0.37 3.51
C ALA A 55 13.64 0.17 3.58
N VAL A 56 12.76 -0.34 2.72
CA VAL A 56 11.37 0.10 2.60
C VAL A 56 10.45 -1.10 2.45
N ASN A 57 9.27 -1.03 3.06
CA ASN A 57 8.09 -1.80 2.66
C ASN A 57 7.03 -0.83 2.14
N GLN A 58 6.73 -0.86 0.84
CA GLN A 58 5.72 0.00 0.25
C GLN A 58 4.37 -0.73 0.23
N VAL A 59 3.38 -0.16 0.92
CA VAL A 59 2.04 -0.76 1.12
C VAL A 59 0.94 0.26 0.89
N GLU A 60 -0.28 -0.21 0.67
CA GLU A 60 -1.45 0.66 0.75
C GLU A 60 -1.65 1.13 2.19
N ALA A 61 -1.70 2.45 2.40
CA ALA A 61 -1.99 3.00 3.72
C ALA A 61 -2.68 4.38 3.62
N HIS A 62 -3.77 4.52 4.35
CA HIS A 62 -4.61 5.71 4.46
C HIS A 62 -5.53 5.55 5.69
N PRO A 63 -6.31 6.55 6.12
CA PRO A 63 -7.17 6.44 7.31
C PRO A 63 -8.14 5.26 7.35
N TYR A 64 -8.55 4.72 6.18
CA TYR A 64 -9.40 3.52 6.14
C TYR A 64 -8.63 2.19 6.24
N LEU A 65 -7.28 2.23 6.11
CA LEU A 65 -6.39 1.08 6.19
C LEU A 65 -5.08 1.50 6.87
N GLN A 66 -5.08 1.55 8.17
CA GLN A 66 -3.97 2.12 8.94
C GLN A 66 -2.86 1.12 9.25
N GLN A 67 -3.17 -0.14 9.43
CA GLN A 67 -2.23 -1.23 9.69
C GLN A 67 -1.23 -0.93 10.82
N PRO A 68 -1.68 -0.55 12.03
CA PRO A 68 -0.79 -0.09 13.11
C PRO A 68 0.25 -1.13 13.52
N GLU A 69 -0.12 -2.40 13.54
CA GLU A 69 0.79 -3.49 13.88
C GLU A 69 1.94 -3.63 12.86
N LEU A 70 1.63 -3.47 11.56
CA LEU A 70 2.63 -3.49 10.49
C LEU A 70 3.57 -2.27 10.59
N VAL A 71 3.03 -1.09 10.90
CA VAL A 71 3.82 0.13 11.12
C VAL A 71 4.80 -0.09 12.27
N ASP A 72 4.33 -0.58 13.41
CA ASP A 72 5.14 -0.85 14.58
C ASP A 72 6.20 -1.93 14.32
N PHE A 73 5.83 -3.00 13.61
CA PHE A 73 6.75 -4.05 13.22
C PHE A 73 7.87 -3.51 12.34
N CYS A 74 7.53 -2.79 11.29
CA CYS A 74 8.51 -2.18 10.37
C CYS A 74 9.45 -1.24 11.12
N LYS A 75 8.91 -0.35 11.96
CA LYS A 75 9.70 0.57 12.78
C LYS A 75 10.70 -0.17 13.68
N LYS A 76 10.26 -1.24 14.36
CA LYS A 76 11.14 -2.07 15.23
C LYS A 76 12.26 -2.77 14.46
N LYS A 77 12.04 -3.07 13.16
CA LYS A 77 13.01 -3.73 12.28
C LYS A 77 13.86 -2.77 11.45
N GLY A 78 13.68 -1.45 11.62
CA GLY A 78 14.40 -0.44 10.85
C GLY A 78 13.95 -0.36 9.38
N ILE A 79 12.74 -0.82 9.08
CA ILE A 79 12.14 -0.80 7.74
C ILE A 79 11.24 0.44 7.64
N GLN A 80 11.52 1.33 6.69
CA GLN A 80 10.65 2.48 6.44
C GLN A 80 9.37 2.03 5.73
N LEU A 81 8.20 2.39 6.26
CA LEU A 81 6.94 2.16 5.58
C LEU A 81 6.66 3.30 4.60
N ALA A 82 6.31 2.97 3.35
CA ALA A 82 5.87 3.93 2.34
C ALA A 82 4.42 3.64 1.96
N ALA A 83 3.58 4.68 2.01
CA ALA A 83 2.15 4.60 1.73
C ALA A 83 1.85 4.92 0.26
N TYR A 84 1.44 3.92 -0.53
CA TYR A 84 0.82 4.17 -1.82
C TYR A 84 -0.71 4.33 -1.65
N SER A 85 -1.38 4.93 -2.64
CA SER A 85 -2.79 5.31 -2.58
C SER A 85 -3.18 6.05 -1.28
N PRO A 86 -2.38 7.01 -0.79
CA PRO A 86 -2.65 7.66 0.50
C PRO A 86 -3.95 8.46 0.52
N LEU A 87 -4.49 8.76 -0.65
CA LEU A 87 -5.77 9.47 -0.84
C LEU A 87 -6.95 8.52 -1.08
N GLY A 88 -6.73 7.20 -0.99
CA GLY A 88 -7.62 6.18 -1.54
C GLY A 88 -7.58 6.14 -3.07
N ASN A 89 -8.33 5.24 -3.67
CA ASN A 89 -8.52 5.19 -5.11
C ASN A 89 -9.97 4.84 -5.47
N ASN A 90 -10.33 4.95 -6.76
CA ASN A 90 -11.67 4.73 -7.27
C ASN A 90 -11.81 3.48 -8.16
N GLN A 91 -10.87 2.54 -8.07
CA GLN A 91 -10.89 1.32 -8.89
C GLN A 91 -12.11 0.43 -8.61
N THR A 92 -12.65 0.50 -7.40
CA THR A 92 -13.82 -0.27 -6.98
C THR A 92 -15.16 0.48 -7.20
N GLY A 93 -15.11 1.71 -7.72
CA GLY A 93 -16.30 2.58 -7.85
C GLY A 93 -16.82 3.16 -6.52
N GLU A 94 -16.14 2.88 -5.42
CA GLU A 94 -16.50 3.41 -4.10
C GLU A 94 -15.82 4.75 -3.80
N PRO A 95 -16.39 5.58 -2.88
CA PRO A 95 -15.78 6.85 -2.47
C PRO A 95 -14.37 6.62 -1.92
N ARG A 96 -13.42 7.45 -2.37
CA ARG A 96 -12.03 7.42 -1.90
C ARG A 96 -11.95 8.02 -0.50
N THR A 97 -10.86 7.76 0.20
CA THR A 97 -10.60 8.37 1.52
C THR A 97 -10.58 9.91 1.43
N VAL A 98 -10.07 10.48 0.33
CA VAL A 98 -10.04 11.94 0.12
C VAL A 98 -11.44 12.56 -0.08
N ASP A 99 -12.44 11.75 -0.40
CA ASP A 99 -13.83 12.20 -0.60
C ASP A 99 -14.66 12.07 0.71
N ASP A 100 -14.08 11.59 1.81
CA ASP A 100 -14.77 11.44 3.09
C ASP A 100 -15.20 12.79 3.66
N PRO A 101 -16.48 12.94 4.07
CA PRO A 101 -16.97 14.18 4.66
C PRO A 101 -16.15 14.66 5.87
N LYS A 102 -15.69 13.75 6.73
CA LYS A 102 -14.85 14.10 7.88
C LYS A 102 -13.50 14.69 7.46
N VAL A 103 -12.88 14.14 6.41
CA VAL A 103 -11.63 14.69 5.84
C VAL A 103 -11.87 16.11 5.30
N HIS A 104 -13.00 16.33 4.62
CA HIS A 104 -13.39 17.65 4.13
C HIS A 104 -13.66 18.66 5.26
N ASP A 105 -14.33 18.23 6.34
CA ASP A 105 -14.59 19.08 7.50
C ASP A 105 -13.29 19.51 8.18
N ILE A 106 -12.36 18.59 8.40
CA ILE A 106 -11.03 18.89 8.96
C ILE A 106 -10.27 19.85 8.03
N ALA A 107 -10.26 19.57 6.73
CA ALA A 107 -9.58 20.42 5.74
C ALA A 107 -10.14 21.86 5.77
N LYS A 108 -11.47 22.01 5.82
CA LYS A 108 -12.14 23.31 5.91
C LYS A 108 -11.78 24.05 7.19
N GLN A 109 -11.79 23.37 8.34
CA GLN A 109 -11.44 23.95 9.65
C GLN A 109 -9.99 24.47 9.66
N LEU A 110 -9.07 23.74 9.00
CA LEU A 110 -7.65 24.07 8.98
C LEU A 110 -7.24 24.98 7.81
N GLY A 111 -8.19 25.33 6.92
CA GLY A 111 -7.89 26.13 5.70
C GLY A 111 -6.92 25.41 4.75
N LYS A 112 -7.04 24.07 4.63
CA LYS A 112 -6.18 23.21 3.83
C LYS A 112 -6.97 22.38 2.82
N ASP A 113 -6.28 21.79 1.85
CA ASP A 113 -6.89 20.83 0.93
C ASP A 113 -7.04 19.45 1.60
N PRO A 114 -8.09 18.65 1.27
CA PRO A 114 -8.24 17.29 1.78
C PRO A 114 -7.03 16.41 1.50
N GLY A 115 -6.36 16.57 0.33
CA GLY A 115 -5.14 15.87 -0.02
C GLY A 115 -3.96 16.21 0.89
N GLN A 116 -3.82 17.49 1.29
CA GLN A 116 -2.80 17.93 2.24
C GLN A 116 -3.04 17.32 3.63
N VAL A 117 -4.30 17.27 4.08
CA VAL A 117 -4.67 16.66 5.37
C VAL A 117 -4.26 15.20 5.40
N LEU A 118 -4.58 14.42 4.36
CA LEU A 118 -4.22 13.00 4.29
C LEU A 118 -2.72 12.78 4.15
N ALA A 119 -2.02 13.60 3.36
CA ALA A 119 -0.57 13.53 3.26
C ALA A 119 0.09 13.83 4.61
N SER A 120 -0.33 14.90 5.29
CA SER A 120 0.16 15.28 6.62
C SER A 120 -0.11 14.21 7.68
N TRP A 121 -1.28 13.56 7.65
CA TRP A 121 -1.59 12.42 8.51
C TRP A 121 -0.59 11.27 8.31
N GLY A 122 -0.31 10.91 7.06
CA GLY A 122 0.67 9.85 6.75
C GLY A 122 2.08 10.20 7.21
N VAL A 123 2.55 11.42 6.95
CA VAL A 123 3.88 11.91 7.38
C VAL A 123 3.98 11.93 8.90
N GLN A 124 2.97 12.48 9.59
CA GLN A 124 2.99 12.62 11.05
C GLN A 124 2.99 11.29 11.80
N ARG A 125 2.45 10.23 11.21
CA ARG A 125 2.54 8.88 11.78
C ARG A 125 3.86 8.15 11.45
N GLY A 126 4.79 8.79 10.74
CA GLY A 126 6.11 8.28 10.40
C GLY A 126 6.17 7.44 9.11
N THR A 127 5.22 7.59 8.21
CA THR A 127 5.26 6.94 6.88
C THR A 127 5.71 7.92 5.80
N VAL A 128 6.41 7.43 4.78
CA VAL A 128 6.59 8.14 3.52
C VAL A 128 5.27 8.09 2.76
N VAL A 129 4.89 9.18 2.09
CA VAL A 129 3.58 9.30 1.43
C VAL A 129 3.79 9.55 -0.05
N LEU A 130 3.08 8.81 -0.91
CA LEU A 130 3.21 8.87 -2.37
C LEU A 130 1.90 9.35 -3.04
N PRO A 131 1.49 10.62 -2.85
CA PRO A 131 0.27 11.14 -3.44
C PRO A 131 0.46 11.39 -4.95
N LYS A 132 -0.37 10.76 -5.78
CA LYS A 132 -0.36 10.95 -7.23
C LYS A 132 -1.33 12.05 -7.63
N SER A 133 -0.90 12.99 -8.45
CA SER A 133 -1.76 13.96 -9.13
C SER A 133 -1.27 14.25 -10.55
N VAL A 134 -2.18 14.70 -11.42
CA VAL A 134 -1.89 15.28 -12.75
C VAL A 134 -2.26 16.76 -12.79
N THR A 135 -2.79 17.31 -11.71
CA THR A 135 -3.16 18.71 -11.58
C THR A 135 -2.01 19.47 -10.91
N GLU A 136 -1.43 20.44 -11.59
CA GLU A 136 -0.24 21.19 -11.14
C GLU A 136 -0.42 21.76 -9.72
N SER A 137 -1.53 22.45 -9.46
CA SER A 137 -1.82 23.01 -8.14
C SER A 137 -1.86 21.96 -7.03
N ARG A 138 -2.41 20.75 -7.32
CA ARG A 138 -2.44 19.64 -6.36
C ARG A 138 -1.07 18.99 -6.17
N ILE A 139 -0.24 18.95 -7.20
CA ILE A 139 1.15 18.47 -7.07
C ILE A 139 1.88 19.39 -6.08
N ALA A 140 1.74 20.70 -6.25
CA ALA A 140 2.34 21.68 -5.35
C ALA A 140 1.79 21.58 -3.92
N SER A 141 0.45 21.49 -3.75
CA SER A 141 -0.17 21.44 -2.43
C SER A 141 0.11 20.13 -1.69
N ASN A 142 0.17 18.99 -2.37
CA ASN A 142 0.52 17.69 -1.78
C ASN A 142 1.94 17.65 -1.20
N PHE A 143 2.83 18.54 -1.62
CA PHE A 143 4.20 18.67 -1.09
C PHE A 143 4.29 19.64 0.09
N GLN A 144 3.19 20.23 0.51
CA GLN A 144 3.10 21.18 1.63
C GLN A 144 2.41 20.51 2.82
N ASP A 145 3.08 19.52 3.41
CA ASP A 145 2.63 18.93 4.66
C ASP A 145 2.74 19.92 5.83
N PHE A 146 1.96 19.67 6.86
CA PHE A 146 1.90 20.51 8.05
C PHE A 146 1.56 19.66 9.28
N LEU A 147 1.81 20.22 10.46
CA LEU A 147 1.48 19.54 11.71
C LEU A 147 -0.03 19.58 11.96
N LEU A 148 -0.68 18.42 11.89
CA LEU A 148 -2.09 18.26 12.26
C LEU A 148 -2.28 18.39 13.78
N PRO A 149 -3.31 19.13 14.25
CA PRO A 149 -3.71 19.12 15.64
C PRO A 149 -4.02 17.69 16.12
N LEU A 150 -3.81 17.43 17.42
CA LEU A 150 -4.06 16.11 18.02
C LEU A 150 -5.51 15.65 17.84
N GLU A 151 -6.46 16.57 17.93
CA GLU A 151 -7.88 16.29 17.69
C GLU A 151 -8.12 15.79 16.26
N SER A 152 -7.57 16.49 15.26
CA SER A 152 -7.68 16.08 13.84
C SER A 152 -7.02 14.72 13.57
N MET A 153 -5.86 14.44 14.20
CA MET A 153 -5.23 13.12 14.14
C MET A 153 -6.14 12.04 14.72
N THR A 154 -6.78 12.32 15.88
CA THR A 154 -7.69 11.38 16.53
C THR A 154 -8.92 11.12 15.66
N GLU A 155 -9.51 12.14 15.06
CA GLU A 155 -10.66 12.02 14.17
C GLU A 155 -10.30 11.21 12.91
N LEU A 156 -9.13 11.45 12.29
CA LEU A 156 -8.66 10.68 11.13
C LEU A 156 -8.37 9.22 11.50
N ASN A 157 -7.79 8.97 12.68
CA ASN A 157 -7.56 7.62 13.16
C ASN A 157 -8.87 6.85 13.43
N ALA A 158 -9.94 7.54 13.81
CA ALA A 158 -11.27 6.94 13.99
C ALA A 158 -11.94 6.49 12.67
N LEU A 159 -11.36 6.85 11.51
CA LEU A 159 -11.86 6.44 10.20
C LEU A 159 -11.42 5.01 9.79
N GLU A 160 -10.68 4.27 10.62
CA GLU A 160 -10.26 2.90 10.34
C GLU A 160 -11.45 1.98 10.00
N ARG A 161 -11.33 1.25 8.89
CA ARG A 161 -12.37 0.33 8.40
C ARG A 161 -11.81 -1.00 7.92
N HIS A 162 -10.48 -1.23 8.04
CA HIS A 162 -9.76 -2.35 7.43
C HIS A 162 -10.04 -2.46 5.93
N LYS A 163 -10.27 -1.32 5.29
CA LYS A 163 -10.69 -1.27 3.89
C LYS A 163 -9.51 -1.07 2.96
N ARG A 164 -9.23 -2.09 2.17
CA ARG A 164 -8.25 -2.07 1.08
C ARG A 164 -8.94 -1.77 -0.25
N PHE A 165 -8.43 -0.78 -0.99
CA PHE A 165 -8.89 -0.48 -2.34
C PHE A 165 -8.16 -1.32 -3.39
N ASN A 166 -6.87 -1.63 -3.17
CA ASN A 166 -6.03 -2.34 -4.13
C ASN A 166 -5.89 -3.81 -3.72
N PHE A 167 -6.93 -4.61 -3.95
CA PHE A 167 -6.90 -6.03 -3.65
C PHE A 167 -6.80 -6.84 -4.95
N PRO A 168 -5.67 -7.51 -5.25
CA PRO A 168 -5.47 -8.24 -6.49
C PRO A 168 -6.09 -9.66 -6.45
N ALA A 169 -7.29 -9.82 -5.89
CA ALA A 169 -7.95 -11.12 -5.73
C ALA A 169 -8.11 -11.87 -7.05
N ARG A 170 -8.26 -11.16 -8.18
CA ARG A 170 -8.34 -11.74 -9.53
C ARG A 170 -7.12 -12.58 -9.94
N TRP A 171 -5.99 -12.46 -9.21
CA TRP A 171 -4.78 -13.25 -9.48
C TRP A 171 -4.81 -14.64 -8.85
N GLY A 172 -5.84 -14.97 -8.06
CA GLY A 172 -5.96 -16.27 -7.39
C GLY A 172 -5.04 -16.45 -6.19
N PHE A 173 -4.52 -15.34 -5.65
CA PHE A 173 -3.54 -15.34 -4.60
C PHE A 173 -3.89 -14.30 -3.53
N ASP A 174 -3.96 -14.75 -2.28
CA ASP A 174 -4.18 -13.86 -1.13
C ASP A 174 -2.84 -13.31 -0.63
N ILE A 175 -2.41 -12.21 -1.24
CA ILE A 175 -1.12 -11.59 -0.90
C ILE A 175 -1.09 -11.01 0.52
N PHE A 176 -2.25 -10.70 1.08
CA PHE A 176 -2.36 -10.02 2.38
C PHE A 176 -2.76 -10.95 3.53
N ASP A 177 -3.12 -12.21 3.23
CA ASP A 177 -3.70 -13.17 4.18
C ASP A 177 -5.04 -12.66 4.78
N GLU A 178 -5.88 -11.97 3.97
CA GLU A 178 -7.12 -11.32 4.42
C GLU A 178 -8.39 -12.09 4.04
N ILE A 179 -8.38 -12.84 2.92
CA ILE A 179 -9.59 -13.52 2.40
C ILE A 179 -9.47 -15.05 2.35
N GLY A 180 -8.26 -15.57 2.51
CA GLY A 180 -7.96 -17.00 2.40
C GLY A 180 -7.82 -17.52 0.97
N VAL A 181 -7.06 -18.61 0.83
CA VAL A 181 -6.66 -19.19 -0.47
C VAL A 181 -7.86 -19.59 -1.33
N GLU A 182 -8.86 -20.22 -0.74
CA GLU A 182 -10.04 -20.70 -1.49
C GLU A 182 -10.90 -19.55 -2.03
N SER A 183 -11.04 -18.46 -1.26
CA SER A 183 -11.75 -17.27 -1.75
C SER A 183 -10.98 -16.60 -2.88
N ALA A 184 -9.65 -16.50 -2.77
CA ALA A 184 -8.81 -15.94 -3.82
C ALA A 184 -8.93 -16.74 -5.13
N LYS A 185 -8.87 -18.07 -5.05
CA LYS A 185 -9.03 -18.95 -6.23
C LYS A 185 -10.42 -18.80 -6.87
N ARG A 186 -11.47 -18.74 -6.05
CA ARG A 186 -12.84 -18.54 -6.56
C ARG A 186 -12.96 -17.21 -7.30
N ILE A 187 -12.50 -16.10 -6.72
CA ILE A 187 -12.54 -14.77 -7.35
C ILE A 187 -11.74 -14.76 -8.67
N ALA A 188 -10.56 -15.40 -8.70
CA ALA A 188 -9.76 -15.50 -9.92
C ALA A 188 -10.52 -16.21 -11.03
N LYS A 189 -11.20 -17.31 -10.71
CA LYS A 189 -12.01 -18.08 -11.67
C LYS A 189 -13.20 -17.26 -12.17
N GLU A 190 -13.90 -16.56 -11.29
CA GLU A 190 -15.00 -15.65 -11.65
C GLU A 190 -14.53 -14.49 -12.54
N SER A 191 -13.26 -14.06 -12.39
CA SER A 191 -12.64 -12.97 -13.17
C SER A 191 -12.01 -13.44 -14.49
N GLY A 192 -12.04 -14.73 -14.82
CA GLY A 192 -11.27 -15.32 -15.92
C GLY A 192 -11.54 -14.68 -17.29
N GLU A 193 -12.78 -14.45 -17.65
CA GLU A 193 -13.13 -13.81 -18.93
C GLU A 193 -12.70 -12.34 -19.00
N GLU A 194 -12.77 -11.61 -17.89
CA GLU A 194 -12.26 -10.25 -17.81
C GLU A 194 -10.73 -10.22 -17.91
N ASN A 195 -10.05 -11.14 -17.24
CA ASN A 195 -8.60 -11.29 -17.32
C ASN A 195 -8.13 -11.57 -18.75
N LYS A 196 -8.81 -12.48 -19.49
CA LYS A 196 -8.51 -12.73 -20.90
C LYS A 196 -8.63 -11.45 -21.72
N ARG A 197 -9.71 -10.68 -21.53
CA ARG A 197 -9.93 -9.43 -22.27
C ARG A 197 -8.85 -8.37 -22.00
N ILE A 198 -8.34 -8.29 -20.75
CA ILE A 198 -7.40 -7.25 -20.34
C ILE A 198 -5.95 -7.65 -20.67
N PHE A 199 -5.60 -8.92 -20.49
CA PHE A 199 -4.20 -9.37 -20.48
C PHE A 199 -3.81 -10.29 -21.66
N THR A 200 -4.75 -10.64 -22.54
CA THR A 200 -4.43 -11.32 -23.80
C THR A 200 -4.31 -10.28 -24.91
N VAL A 201 -3.09 -10.08 -25.39
CA VAL A 201 -2.76 -9.22 -26.54
C VAL A 201 -2.60 -10.10 -27.75
#